data_ab0500e684b8d5f221763f496a1e0a67
#
_entry.id   ab0500e684b8d5f221763f496a1e0a67
#
_cell.length_a   1.000
_cell.length_b   1.000
_cell.length_c   1.000
_cell.angle_alpha   90.00
_cell.angle_beta   90.00
_cell.angle_gamma   90.00
#
_symmetry.space_group_name_H-M   'P 1'
#
loop_
_entity.id
_entity.type
_entity.pdbx_description
1 polymer ?
#
loop_
_entity_poly.entity_id
_entity_poly.type
_entity_poly.pdbx_seq_one_letter_code
_entity_poly.pdbx_strand_id
1 'polypeptide(L)'
;NVAKYFDRGWCYTEHAWASLTKDGKKSLDLGLMRDDKEYWCCFSLINECVKGGGRRPPLLPSTIAAELELKSFTNGKDDKPLVTRLYKEVFEEQFGKATKLEYSRLGWGDTEAAQLAEVLA
;
A
#
# COMPACT_ATOMS: atom_id res chain seq x y z
N ASN A 1 -4.23 24.64 -2.88
CA ASN A 1 -4.11 23.52 -1.91
C ASN A 1 -3.72 22.25 -2.62
N VAL A 2 -2.65 21.60 -2.13
CA VAL A 2 -2.18 20.32 -2.65
C VAL A 2 -2.82 19.20 -1.82
N ALA A 3 -3.42 18.22 -2.49
CA ALA A 3 -3.99 17.06 -1.82
C ALA A 3 -2.90 16.30 -1.07
N LYS A 4 -3.27 15.70 0.07
CA LYS A 4 -2.35 14.86 0.82
C LYS A 4 -1.95 13.63 -0.01
N TYR A 5 -0.82 13.01 0.34
CA TYR A 5 -0.26 11.91 -0.44
C TYR A 5 -1.30 10.82 -0.76
N PHE A 6 -1.99 10.31 0.27
CA PHE A 6 -2.97 9.23 0.07
C PHE A 6 -4.32 9.68 -0.46
N ASP A 7 -4.55 11.00 -0.59
CA ASP A 7 -5.74 11.52 -1.24
C ASP A 7 -5.54 11.68 -2.75
N ARG A 8 -4.32 11.56 -3.23
CA ARG A 8 -3.99 11.58 -4.66
C ARG A 8 -4.06 10.17 -5.22
N GLY A 9 -4.79 10.03 -6.32
CA GLY A 9 -5.08 8.71 -6.90
C GLY A 9 -3.84 7.93 -7.32
N TRP A 10 -2.90 8.57 -7.99
CA TRP A 10 -1.65 7.90 -8.41
C TRP A 10 -0.82 7.46 -7.21
N CYS A 11 -0.66 8.33 -6.21
CA CYS A 11 0.11 8.01 -5.01
C CYS A 11 -0.51 6.87 -4.20
N TYR A 12 -1.83 6.89 -4.06
CA TYR A 12 -2.59 5.84 -3.40
C TYR A 12 -2.38 4.49 -4.10
N THR A 13 -2.46 4.49 -5.44
CA THR A 13 -2.31 3.27 -6.23
C THR A 13 -0.88 2.74 -6.19
N GLU A 14 0.12 3.61 -6.26
CA GLU A 14 1.52 3.19 -6.15
C GLU A 14 1.80 2.50 -4.82
N HIS A 15 1.25 3.04 -3.74
CA HIS A 15 1.37 2.41 -2.42
C HIS A 15 0.67 1.04 -2.39
N ALA A 16 -0.51 0.93 -2.99
CA ALA A 16 -1.24 -0.33 -3.07
C ALA A 16 -0.46 -1.38 -3.89
N TRP A 17 0.14 -0.99 -5.02
CA TRP A 17 1.00 -1.87 -5.80
C TRP A 17 2.19 -2.35 -4.98
N ALA A 18 2.86 -1.44 -4.32
CA ALA A 18 4.02 -1.78 -3.49
C ALA A 18 3.63 -2.78 -2.39
N SER A 19 2.43 -2.65 -1.84
CA SER A 19 1.93 -3.57 -0.81
C SER A 19 1.67 -4.99 -1.33
N LEU A 20 1.48 -5.16 -2.64
CA LEU A 20 1.32 -6.49 -3.23
C LEU A 20 2.62 -7.29 -3.25
N THR A 21 3.75 -6.61 -3.43
CA THR A 21 5.01 -7.27 -3.77
C THR A 21 6.16 -7.02 -2.82
N LYS A 22 6.18 -5.89 -2.14
CA LYS A 22 7.32 -5.50 -1.31
C LYS A 22 7.20 -6.00 0.12
N ASP A 23 8.32 -6.45 0.67
CA ASP A 23 8.46 -6.65 2.11
C ASP A 23 8.15 -5.35 2.84
N GLY A 24 7.47 -5.44 3.98
CA GLY A 24 7.13 -4.28 4.79
C GLY A 24 8.32 -3.42 5.20
N LYS A 25 9.50 -4.02 5.33
CA LYS A 25 10.73 -3.30 5.66
C LYS A 25 11.29 -2.48 4.50
N LYS A 26 10.75 -2.66 3.31
CA LYS A 26 11.15 -1.92 2.11
C LYS A 26 10.20 -0.78 1.77
N SER A 27 9.18 -0.57 2.60
CA SER A 27 8.24 0.53 2.46
C SER A 27 8.28 1.37 3.73
N LEU A 28 8.98 2.49 3.67
CA LEU A 28 9.27 3.32 4.84
C LEU A 28 8.47 4.62 4.80
N ASP A 29 7.85 4.96 5.90
CA ASP A 29 7.24 6.27 6.09
C ASP A 29 8.24 7.18 6.84
N LEU A 30 8.92 8.03 6.09
CA LEU A 30 9.91 8.94 6.65
C LEU A 30 9.28 10.01 7.55
N GLY A 31 7.97 10.22 7.45
CA GLY A 31 7.24 11.09 8.35
C GLY A 31 7.22 10.60 9.80
N LEU A 32 7.53 9.32 10.01
CA LEU A 32 7.63 8.74 11.36
C LEU A 32 8.99 8.99 12.02
N MET A 33 9.96 9.55 11.30
CA MET A 33 11.23 9.92 11.88
C MET A 33 11.03 11.02 12.94
N ARG A 34 11.77 10.91 14.03
CA ARG A 34 11.70 11.83 15.15
C ARG A 34 12.90 12.76 15.17
N ASP A 35 12.66 14.06 15.33
CA ASP A 35 13.73 15.07 15.40
C ASP A 35 14.58 14.93 16.65
N ASP A 36 14.01 14.35 17.72
CA ASP A 36 14.69 14.16 19.00
C ASP A 36 15.48 12.86 19.09
N LYS A 37 15.59 12.11 17.98
CA LYS A 37 16.24 10.80 17.96
C LYS A 37 17.30 10.75 16.86
N GLU A 38 18.47 10.22 17.21
CA GLU A 38 19.51 9.90 16.24
C GLU A 38 19.38 8.45 15.75
N TYR A 39 19.60 8.27 14.46
CA TYR A 39 19.53 6.96 13.82
C TYR A 39 20.94 6.51 13.44
N TRP A 40 21.53 5.70 14.34
CA TRP A 40 22.93 5.27 14.23
C TRP A 40 23.14 4.21 13.14
N CYS A 41 22.09 3.51 12.73
CA CYS A 41 22.19 2.47 11.70
C CYS A 41 20.86 2.32 10.96
N CYS A 42 20.90 1.56 9.87
CA CYS A 42 19.72 1.29 9.05
C CYS A 42 18.60 0.62 9.85
N PHE A 43 18.93 -0.26 10.79
CA PHE A 43 17.92 -0.98 11.56
C PHE A 43 17.05 -0.06 12.41
N SER A 44 17.65 0.92 13.08
CA SER A 44 16.88 1.84 13.91
C SER A 44 15.97 2.72 13.06
N LEU A 45 16.44 3.17 11.91
CA LEU A 45 15.64 3.94 10.97
C LEU A 45 14.48 3.12 10.39
N ILE A 46 14.76 1.92 9.93
CA ILE A 46 13.77 1.02 9.37
C ILE A 46 12.70 0.70 10.41
N ASN A 47 13.11 0.31 11.62
CA ASN A 47 12.16 -0.03 12.69
C ASN A 47 11.23 1.15 13.03
N GLU A 48 11.73 2.36 13.03
CA GLU A 48 10.90 3.54 13.29
C GLU A 48 9.93 3.81 12.15
N CYS A 49 10.40 3.72 10.91
CA CYS A 49 9.62 4.14 9.73
C CYS A 49 8.63 3.08 9.23
N VAL A 50 8.65 1.85 9.72
CA VAL A 50 7.66 0.83 9.35
C VAL A 50 6.51 0.74 10.35
N LYS A 51 6.57 1.43 11.48
CA LYS A 51 5.53 1.36 12.51
C LYS A 51 4.19 1.88 11.98
N GLY A 52 3.21 1.00 11.88
CA GLY A 52 1.84 1.35 11.50
C GLY A 52 1.64 1.80 10.07
N GLY A 53 2.68 1.89 9.27
CA GLY A 53 2.59 2.44 7.92
C GLY A 53 3.30 1.67 6.83
N GLY A 54 3.90 0.54 7.14
CA GLY A 54 4.66 -0.23 6.19
C GLY A 54 3.77 -0.89 5.12
N ARG A 55 3.82 -2.19 5.04
CA ARG A 55 3.01 -2.94 4.07
C ARG A 55 1.56 -3.02 4.54
N ARG A 56 0.62 -2.65 3.68
CA ARG A 56 -0.82 -2.79 3.92
C ARG A 56 -1.31 -4.11 3.34
N PRO A 57 -2.47 -4.62 3.82
CA PRO A 57 -3.08 -5.79 3.17
C PRO A 57 -3.37 -5.53 1.70
N PRO A 58 -3.29 -6.54 0.84
CA PRO A 58 -3.67 -6.38 -0.55
C PRO A 58 -5.15 -6.03 -0.67
N LEU A 59 -5.49 -5.20 -1.65
CA LEU A 59 -6.87 -4.79 -1.90
C LEU A 59 -7.39 -5.47 -3.16
N LEU A 60 -8.66 -5.88 -3.13
CA LEU A 60 -9.33 -6.38 -4.34
C LEU A 60 -9.38 -5.28 -5.40
N PRO A 61 -9.29 -5.63 -6.70
CA PRO A 61 -9.44 -4.63 -7.76
C PRO A 61 -10.74 -3.82 -7.68
N SER A 62 -11.83 -4.45 -7.25
CA SER A 62 -13.11 -3.76 -7.06
C SER A 62 -13.04 -2.73 -5.92
N THR A 63 -12.32 -3.05 -4.86
CA THR A 63 -12.13 -2.14 -3.73
C THR A 63 -11.29 -0.93 -4.15
N ILE A 64 -10.22 -1.16 -4.90
CA ILE A 64 -9.37 -0.09 -5.43
C ILE A 64 -10.19 0.83 -6.34
N ALA A 65 -11.03 0.26 -7.21
CA ALA A 65 -11.87 1.04 -8.12
C ALA A 65 -12.80 1.98 -7.35
N ALA A 66 -13.43 1.49 -6.28
CA ALA A 66 -14.31 2.29 -5.44
C ALA A 66 -13.54 3.40 -4.70
N GLU A 67 -12.37 3.07 -4.16
CA GLU A 67 -11.53 4.04 -3.45
C GLU A 67 -11.03 5.15 -4.38
N LEU A 68 -10.67 4.82 -5.61
CA LEU A 68 -10.15 5.79 -6.58
C LEU A 68 -11.20 6.83 -7.00
N GLU A 69 -12.49 6.51 -6.88
CA GLU A 69 -13.54 7.50 -7.11
C GLU A 69 -13.49 8.65 -6.10
N LEU A 70 -12.95 8.39 -4.91
CA LEU A 70 -12.81 9.37 -3.85
C LEU A 70 -11.46 10.11 -3.88
N LYS A 71 -10.55 9.71 -4.76
CA LYS A 71 -9.20 10.28 -4.82
C LYS A 71 -9.11 11.39 -5.86
N SER A 72 -8.11 12.25 -5.68
CA SER A 72 -7.86 13.39 -6.55
C SER A 72 -6.93 13.01 -7.71
N PHE A 73 -7.34 13.33 -8.93
CA PHE A 73 -6.52 13.18 -10.13
C PHE A 73 -6.52 14.49 -10.91
N THR A 74 -5.41 14.79 -11.55
CA THR A 74 -5.34 15.94 -12.47
C THR A 74 -6.22 15.72 -13.69
N ASN A 75 -6.25 14.48 -14.21
CA ASN A 75 -7.10 14.07 -15.32
C ASN A 75 -7.86 12.79 -14.99
N GLY A 76 -8.81 12.91 -14.05
CA GLY A 76 -9.52 11.74 -13.52
C GLY A 76 -10.35 10.98 -14.55
N LYS A 77 -10.83 11.66 -15.59
CA LYS A 77 -11.63 11.01 -16.63
C LYS A 77 -10.84 9.93 -17.36
N ASP A 78 -9.58 10.19 -17.65
CA ASP A 78 -8.71 9.24 -18.37
C ASP A 78 -7.91 8.36 -17.41
N ASP A 79 -7.47 8.93 -16.31
CA ASP A 79 -6.55 8.24 -15.38
C ASP A 79 -7.24 7.19 -14.52
N LYS A 80 -8.46 7.45 -14.04
CA LYS A 80 -9.16 6.48 -13.17
C LYS A 80 -9.35 5.12 -13.82
N PRO A 81 -9.89 5.04 -15.06
CA PRO A 81 -10.01 3.74 -15.73
C PRO A 81 -8.67 3.08 -16.01
N LEU A 82 -7.66 3.87 -16.41
CA LEU A 82 -6.31 3.36 -16.70
C LEU A 82 -5.67 2.74 -15.45
N VAL A 83 -5.68 3.49 -14.36
CA VAL A 83 -5.06 3.06 -13.09
C VAL A 83 -5.75 1.81 -12.54
N THR A 84 -7.08 1.79 -12.59
CA THR A 84 -7.88 0.63 -12.16
C THR A 84 -7.50 -0.62 -12.95
N ARG A 85 -7.38 -0.50 -14.26
CA ARG A 85 -6.98 -1.62 -15.13
C ARG A 85 -5.57 -2.09 -14.83
N LEU A 86 -4.63 -1.16 -14.68
CA LEU A 86 -3.23 -1.52 -14.38
C LEU A 86 -3.12 -2.22 -13.03
N TYR A 87 -3.81 -1.76 -12.03
CA TYR A 87 -3.83 -2.42 -10.72
C TYR A 87 -4.39 -3.84 -10.81
N LYS A 88 -5.48 -4.00 -11.52
CA LYS A 88 -6.11 -5.32 -11.72
C LYS A 88 -5.15 -6.29 -12.39
N GLU A 89 -4.44 -5.85 -13.43
CA GLU A 89 -3.46 -6.68 -14.13
C GLU A 89 -2.34 -7.13 -13.20
N VAL A 90 -1.79 -6.20 -12.41
CA VAL A 90 -0.72 -6.53 -11.45
C VAL A 90 -1.24 -7.47 -10.36
N PHE A 91 -2.43 -7.21 -9.84
CA PHE A 91 -3.05 -8.06 -8.81
C PHE A 91 -3.21 -9.50 -9.30
N GLU A 92 -3.80 -9.67 -10.48
CA GLU A 92 -4.02 -10.99 -11.07
C GLU A 92 -2.71 -11.71 -11.36
N GLU A 93 -1.70 -10.99 -11.86
CA GLU A 93 -0.39 -11.55 -12.11
C GLU A 93 0.29 -12.02 -10.82
N GLN A 94 0.32 -11.18 -9.80
CA GLN A 94 1.01 -11.50 -8.55
C GLN A 94 0.35 -12.66 -7.80
N PHE A 95 -0.97 -12.65 -7.67
CA PHE A 95 -1.67 -13.74 -6.99
C PHE A 95 -1.75 -15.00 -7.83
N GLY A 96 -1.76 -14.88 -9.15
CA GLY A 96 -1.72 -16.05 -10.05
C GLY A 96 -0.40 -16.79 -10.00
N LYS A 97 0.70 -16.11 -9.72
CA LYS A 97 2.04 -16.72 -9.63
C LYS A 97 2.40 -17.13 -8.21
N ALA A 98 1.66 -16.66 -7.22
CA ALA A 98 2.05 -16.83 -5.82
C ALA A 98 2.02 -18.30 -5.42
N THR A 99 3.14 -18.80 -4.92
CA THR A 99 3.26 -20.12 -4.29
C THR A 99 3.38 -19.99 -2.79
N LYS A 100 3.66 -18.78 -2.28
CA LYS A 100 3.80 -18.48 -0.88
C LYS A 100 3.37 -17.04 -0.61
N LEU A 101 2.61 -16.84 0.46
CA LEU A 101 2.23 -15.53 0.94
C LEU A 101 2.86 -15.31 2.31
N GLU A 102 3.64 -14.22 2.44
CA GLU A 102 4.36 -13.91 3.67
C GLU A 102 3.90 -12.57 4.21
N TYR A 103 3.17 -12.62 5.32
CA TYR A 103 2.61 -11.43 5.97
C TYR A 103 2.97 -11.35 7.45
N SER A 104 4.09 -11.96 7.84
CA SER A 104 4.51 -11.97 9.23
C SER A 104 5.11 -10.63 9.67
N ARG A 105 4.99 -10.32 10.95
CA ARG A 105 5.63 -9.17 11.61
C ARG A 105 5.25 -7.81 11.01
N LEU A 106 4.02 -7.68 10.50
CA LEU A 106 3.53 -6.44 9.90
C LEU A 106 2.70 -5.60 10.88
N GLY A 107 2.43 -6.13 12.08
CA GLY A 107 1.63 -5.42 13.06
C GLY A 107 0.15 -5.35 12.69
N TRP A 108 -0.32 -6.26 11.85
CA TRP A 108 -1.71 -6.31 11.43
C TRP A 108 -2.62 -6.82 12.55
N GLY A 109 -3.81 -6.26 12.63
CA GLY A 109 -4.85 -6.68 13.56
C GLY A 109 -6.06 -7.28 12.84
N ASP A 110 -7.20 -7.26 13.51
CA ASP A 110 -8.42 -7.88 12.99
C ASP A 110 -8.92 -7.23 11.70
N THR A 111 -8.80 -5.92 11.58
CA THR A 111 -9.22 -5.18 10.37
C THR A 111 -8.43 -5.65 9.15
N GLU A 112 -7.12 -5.73 9.28
CA GLU A 112 -6.23 -6.16 8.21
C GLU A 112 -6.45 -7.64 7.88
N ALA A 113 -6.68 -8.47 8.88
CA ALA A 113 -7.00 -9.89 8.68
C ALA A 113 -8.30 -10.06 7.88
N ALA A 114 -9.32 -9.25 8.18
CA ALA A 114 -10.57 -9.26 7.43
C ALA A 114 -10.37 -8.85 5.97
N GLN A 115 -9.56 -7.83 5.73
CA GLN A 115 -9.22 -7.39 4.37
C GLN A 115 -8.49 -8.47 3.58
N LEU A 116 -7.55 -9.15 4.21
CA LEU A 116 -6.84 -10.27 3.59
C LEU A 116 -7.78 -11.44 3.27
N ALA A 117 -8.70 -11.73 4.18
CA ALA A 117 -9.67 -12.81 3.97
C ALA A 117 -10.55 -12.56 2.75
N GLU A 118 -10.94 -11.32 2.48
CA GLU A 118 -11.71 -10.96 1.29
C GLU A 118 -10.94 -11.28 0.01
N VAL A 119 -9.64 -11.00 0.00
CA VAL A 119 -8.78 -11.25 -1.15
C VAL A 119 -8.60 -12.74 -1.42
N LEU A 120 -8.48 -13.53 -0.36
CA LEU A 120 -8.23 -14.98 -0.46
C LEU A 120 -9.49 -15.81 -0.68
N ALA A 121 -10.63 -15.19 -0.55
CA ALA A 121 -11.91 -15.89 -0.76
C ALA A 121 -12.16 -16.27 -2.22
#